data_c883c5bf5337b7c2e12fb33e4faa5442
#
_entry.id   c883c5bf5337b7c2e12fb33e4faa5442
#
_cell.length_a   1.000
_cell.length_b   1.000
_cell.length_c   1.000
_cell.angle_alpha   90.00
_cell.angle_beta   90.00
_cell.angle_gamma   90.00
#
_symmetry.space_group_name_H-M   'P 1'
#
loop_
_entity.id
_entity.type
_entity.pdbx_description
1 polymer ?
#
loop_
_entity_poly.entity_id
_entity_poly.type
_entity_poly.pdbx_seq_one_letter_code
_entity_poly.pdbx_strand_id
1 'polypeptide(L)'
;YLQHFDSDFFFMSANALTLKGELVNIDGNSNRVACLSFGPKHVIVLVGMNKIVKDTEEGLKRVRTMACPPNAARLHTGTPCETVGICGMCHEPGCMCCNTVITRHSRHAGRIKVILIAEDLGF
;
A
#
# COMPACT_ATOMS: atom_id res chain seq x y z
N TYR A 1 -11.72 12.78 -5.48
CA TYR A 1 -10.49 12.07 -5.90
C TYR A 1 -9.77 12.73 -7.08
N LEU A 2 -10.48 13.30 -8.08
CA LEU A 2 -9.85 13.92 -9.27
C LEU A 2 -8.89 15.05 -8.91
N GLN A 3 -9.17 15.83 -7.89
CA GLN A 3 -8.29 16.92 -7.41
C GLN A 3 -6.91 16.44 -6.94
N HIS A 4 -6.80 15.18 -6.51
CA HIS A 4 -5.51 14.61 -6.09
C HIS A 4 -4.53 14.44 -7.24
N PHE A 5 -5.02 14.23 -8.46
CA PHE A 5 -4.18 14.07 -9.64
C PHE A 5 -3.43 15.34 -10.05
N ASP A 6 -3.99 16.51 -9.72
CA ASP A 6 -3.42 17.81 -10.09
C ASP A 6 -2.69 18.48 -8.90
N SER A 7 -2.42 17.71 -7.85
CA SER A 7 -1.73 18.21 -6.67
C SER A 7 -0.22 18.30 -6.88
N ASP A 8 0.41 19.29 -6.24
CA ASP A 8 1.88 19.38 -6.23
C ASP A 8 2.50 18.26 -5.38
N PHE A 9 1.87 17.94 -4.25
CA PHE A 9 2.33 16.90 -3.33
C PHE A 9 1.21 15.93 -2.98
N PHE A 10 1.55 14.66 -2.98
CA PHE A 10 0.69 13.58 -2.48
C PHE A 10 1.44 12.78 -1.41
N PHE A 11 0.86 12.70 -0.23
CA PHE A 11 1.42 11.96 0.90
C PHE A 11 0.71 10.62 1.03
N MET A 12 1.46 9.55 1.16
CA MET A 12 0.93 8.20 1.36
C MET A 12 1.89 7.31 2.15
N SER A 13 1.42 6.13 2.52
CA SER A 13 2.28 5.04 2.96
C SER A 13 2.23 3.89 1.95
N ALA A 14 3.14 2.93 2.07
CA ALA A 14 3.10 1.66 1.34
C ALA A 14 2.65 0.53 2.28
N ASN A 15 2.18 -0.58 1.71
CA ASN A 15 1.90 -1.78 2.48
C ASN A 15 3.17 -2.58 2.79
N ALA A 16 4.17 -2.54 1.90
CA ALA A 16 5.51 -3.03 2.16
C ALA A 16 6.55 -2.30 1.30
N LEU A 17 7.80 -2.31 1.78
CA LEU A 17 8.98 -1.80 1.09
C LEU A 17 10.03 -2.91 1.07
N THR A 18 10.50 -3.29 -0.10
CA THR A 18 11.55 -4.32 -0.22
C THR A 18 12.95 -3.75 0.05
N LEU A 19 13.91 -4.62 0.38
CA LEU A 19 15.32 -4.22 0.52
C LEU A 19 15.93 -3.67 -0.78
N LYS A 20 15.29 -3.91 -1.92
CA LYS A 20 15.67 -3.33 -3.23
C LYS A 20 15.00 -1.98 -3.52
N GLY A 21 14.16 -1.48 -2.59
CA GLY A 21 13.45 -0.21 -2.74
C GLY A 21 12.13 -0.32 -3.53
N GLU A 22 11.61 -1.51 -3.77
CA GLU A 22 10.34 -1.70 -4.45
C GLU A 22 9.18 -1.48 -3.47
N LEU A 23 8.18 -0.70 -3.89
CA LEU A 23 6.97 -0.46 -3.10
C LEU A 23 5.89 -1.48 -3.48
N VAL A 24 5.37 -2.21 -2.49
CA VAL A 24 4.25 -3.13 -2.67
C VAL A 24 3.00 -2.51 -2.08
N ASN A 25 1.96 -2.38 -2.90
CA ASN A 25 0.68 -1.82 -2.49
C ASN A 25 -0.47 -2.69 -2.95
N ILE A 26 -1.46 -2.90 -2.07
CA ILE A 26 -2.77 -3.43 -2.42
C ILE A 26 -3.81 -2.38 -2.11
N ASP A 27 -4.77 -2.18 -3.02
CA ASP A 27 -5.77 -1.13 -2.92
C ASP A 27 -7.14 -1.60 -3.42
N GLY A 28 -8.20 -1.13 -2.78
CA GLY A 28 -9.57 -1.43 -3.19
C GLY A 28 -10.04 -0.52 -4.32
N ASN A 29 -10.08 0.77 -4.07
CA ASN A 29 -10.57 1.78 -5.02
C ASN A 29 -9.50 2.25 -6.01
N SER A 30 -8.27 1.83 -5.85
CA SER A 30 -7.10 2.23 -6.67
C SER A 30 -6.76 3.72 -6.63
N ASN A 31 -7.44 4.53 -5.84
CA ASN A 31 -7.22 5.97 -5.77
C ASN A 31 -5.80 6.32 -5.26
N ARG A 32 -5.30 5.60 -4.26
CA ARG A 32 -3.96 5.79 -3.70
C ARG A 32 -2.88 5.36 -4.68
N VAL A 33 -3.00 4.16 -5.26
CA VAL A 33 -2.03 3.64 -6.22
C VAL A 33 -2.07 4.36 -7.56
N ALA A 34 -3.21 4.92 -7.94
CA ALA A 34 -3.30 5.78 -9.12
C ALA A 34 -2.45 7.05 -8.96
N CYS A 35 -2.54 7.74 -7.81
CA CYS A 35 -1.70 8.90 -7.51
C CYS A 35 -0.21 8.56 -7.37
N LEU A 36 0.12 7.36 -6.89
CA LEU A 36 1.49 6.86 -6.89
C LEU A 36 2.02 6.70 -8.32
N SER A 37 1.21 6.13 -9.20
CA SER A 37 1.61 5.80 -10.58
C SER A 37 1.62 7.01 -11.50
N PHE A 38 0.66 7.92 -11.35
CA PHE A 38 0.47 9.07 -12.23
C PHE A 38 -0.18 10.25 -11.50
N GLY A 39 -0.06 11.46 -12.03
CA GLY A 39 -0.75 12.68 -11.57
C GLY A 39 0.17 13.57 -10.75
N PRO A 40 0.20 13.47 -9.42
CA PRO A 40 0.93 14.39 -8.55
C PRO A 40 2.38 14.61 -8.96
N LYS A 41 2.86 15.85 -8.88
CA LYS A 41 4.25 16.20 -9.22
C LYS A 41 5.25 15.53 -8.30
N HIS A 42 4.91 15.43 -7.01
CA HIS A 42 5.73 14.79 -5.97
C HIS A 42 4.89 13.83 -5.14
N VAL A 43 5.37 12.61 -4.95
CA VAL A 43 4.78 11.61 -4.06
C VAL A 43 5.74 11.36 -2.90
N ILE A 44 5.28 11.63 -1.69
CA ILE A 44 6.04 11.39 -0.46
C ILE A 44 5.47 10.13 0.19
N VAL A 45 6.28 9.08 0.25
CA VAL A 45 5.89 7.79 0.82
C VAL A 45 6.53 7.64 2.19
N LEU A 46 5.73 7.71 3.24
CA LEU A 46 6.16 7.53 4.63
C LEU A 46 6.04 6.05 5.00
N VAL A 47 7.15 5.42 5.36
CA VAL A 47 7.21 3.98 5.63
C VAL A 47 7.82 3.71 7.00
N GLY A 48 7.06 3.07 7.88
CA GLY A 48 7.58 2.55 9.15
C GLY A 48 8.48 1.32 8.95
N MET A 49 9.39 1.09 9.87
CA MET A 49 10.33 -0.05 9.80
C MET A 49 9.62 -1.40 9.78
N ASN A 50 8.45 -1.51 10.39
CA ASN A 50 7.62 -2.73 10.38
C ASN A 50 7.16 -3.18 8.98
N LYS A 51 7.34 -2.34 7.96
CA LYS A 51 6.92 -2.61 6.57
C LYS A 51 8.07 -3.03 5.65
N ILE A 52 9.30 -3.08 6.18
CA ILE A 52 10.46 -3.52 5.41
C ILE A 52 10.42 -5.04 5.28
N VAL A 53 10.57 -5.52 4.05
CA VAL A 53 10.55 -6.94 3.69
C VAL A 53 11.72 -7.25 2.76
N LYS A 54 12.07 -8.52 2.66
CA LYS A 54 13.18 -8.99 1.84
C LYS A 54 12.95 -8.72 0.34
N ASP A 55 11.77 -9.12 -0.15
CA ASP A 55 11.41 -9.10 -1.56
C ASP A 55 9.89 -8.91 -1.75
N THR A 56 9.44 -8.89 -2.99
CA THR A 56 8.04 -8.68 -3.33
C THR A 56 7.14 -9.83 -2.91
N GLU A 57 7.64 -11.06 -2.86
CA GLU A 57 6.87 -12.22 -2.41
C GLU A 57 6.55 -12.10 -0.91
N GLU A 58 7.56 -11.77 -0.11
CA GLU A 58 7.38 -11.49 1.32
C GLU A 58 6.47 -10.26 1.52
N GLY A 59 6.59 -9.25 0.68
CA GLY A 59 5.70 -8.09 0.67
C GLY A 59 4.24 -8.46 0.48
N LEU A 60 3.94 -9.29 -0.50
CA LEU A 60 2.58 -9.78 -0.75
C LEU A 60 2.06 -10.66 0.40
N LYS A 61 2.92 -11.50 0.97
CA LYS A 61 2.59 -12.29 2.16
C LYS A 61 2.24 -11.38 3.33
N ARG A 62 3.08 -10.37 3.60
CA ARG A 62 2.84 -9.37 4.65
C ARG A 62 1.50 -8.67 4.48
N VAL A 63 1.17 -8.25 3.26
CA VAL A 63 -0.11 -7.61 2.99
C VAL A 63 -1.29 -8.50 3.37
N ARG A 64 -1.23 -9.77 3.00
CA ARG A 64 -2.31 -10.74 3.23
C ARG A 64 -2.46 -11.18 4.68
N THR A 65 -1.40 -11.09 5.47
CA THR A 65 -1.40 -11.55 6.87
C THR A 65 -1.39 -10.42 7.89
N MET A 66 -0.67 -9.33 7.60
CA MET A 66 -0.40 -8.27 8.57
C MET A 66 -1.10 -6.94 8.26
N ALA A 67 -1.37 -6.62 7.00
CA ALA A 67 -1.94 -5.33 6.64
C ALA A 67 -3.45 -5.39 6.36
N CYS A 68 -3.89 -6.29 5.48
CA CYS A 68 -5.30 -6.34 5.08
C CYS A 68 -6.24 -6.81 6.19
N PRO A 69 -5.98 -7.90 6.94
CA PRO A 69 -6.93 -8.36 7.95
C PRO A 69 -7.18 -7.35 9.08
N PRO A 70 -6.16 -6.74 9.72
CA PRO A 70 -6.41 -5.70 10.72
C PRO A 70 -7.15 -4.48 10.15
N ASN A 71 -6.85 -4.12 8.90
CA ASN A 71 -7.53 -3.01 8.25
C ASN A 71 -9.00 -3.36 7.91
N ALA A 72 -9.27 -4.60 7.52
CA ALA A 72 -10.64 -5.11 7.32
C ALA A 72 -11.44 -5.05 8.63
N ALA A 73 -10.84 -5.49 9.75
CA ALA A 73 -11.46 -5.40 11.07
C ALA A 73 -11.73 -3.94 11.47
N ARG A 74 -10.77 -3.04 11.25
CA ARG A 74 -10.93 -1.60 11.54
C ARG A 74 -12.06 -0.95 10.74
N LEU A 75 -12.28 -1.38 9.50
CA LEU A 75 -13.27 -0.80 8.59
C LEU A 75 -14.61 -1.55 8.57
N HIS A 76 -14.71 -2.67 9.28
CA HIS A 76 -15.92 -3.51 9.32
C HIS A 76 -16.39 -3.88 7.91
N THR A 77 -15.50 -4.49 7.14
CA THR A 77 -15.74 -4.78 5.71
C THR A 77 -16.71 -5.94 5.47
N GLY A 78 -16.98 -6.76 6.47
CA GLY A 78 -17.77 -7.98 6.35
C GLY A 78 -17.09 -9.11 5.58
N THR A 79 -15.79 -8.97 5.29
CA THR A 79 -15.02 -9.98 4.56
C THR A 79 -14.50 -11.08 5.49
N PRO A 80 -14.22 -12.31 4.98
CA PRO A 80 -13.72 -13.40 5.81
C PRO A 80 -12.46 -13.06 6.60
N CYS A 81 -11.56 -12.27 6.03
CA CYS A 81 -10.31 -11.89 6.71
C CYS A 81 -10.52 -11.00 7.94
N GLU A 82 -11.66 -10.32 8.06
CA GLU A 82 -12.03 -9.56 9.28
C GLU A 82 -12.15 -10.47 10.49
N THR A 83 -12.70 -11.67 10.30
CA THR A 83 -12.96 -12.64 11.39
C THR A 83 -11.85 -13.67 11.53
N VAL A 84 -11.28 -14.14 10.42
CA VAL A 84 -10.26 -15.20 10.41
C VAL A 84 -8.84 -14.65 10.65
N GLY A 85 -8.60 -13.36 10.37
CA GLY A 85 -7.30 -12.74 10.54
C GLY A 85 -6.27 -13.05 9.43
N ILE A 86 -6.68 -13.77 8.39
CA ILE A 86 -5.83 -14.09 7.22
C ILE A 86 -6.66 -13.91 5.95
N CYS A 87 -6.03 -13.34 4.91
CA CYS A 87 -6.67 -13.19 3.61
C CYS A 87 -6.94 -14.54 2.94
N GLY A 88 -8.21 -14.85 2.69
CA GLY A 88 -8.65 -16.04 1.97
C GLY A 88 -8.77 -15.84 0.46
N MET A 89 -8.21 -14.75 -0.11
CA MET A 89 -8.32 -14.38 -1.53
C MET A 89 -9.77 -14.33 -2.03
N CYS A 90 -10.67 -13.82 -1.20
CA CYS A 90 -12.08 -13.68 -1.51
C CYS A 90 -12.33 -12.61 -2.60
N HIS A 91 -13.49 -12.69 -3.23
CA HIS A 91 -14.02 -11.68 -4.15
C HIS A 91 -15.31 -11.06 -3.61
N GLU A 92 -15.41 -10.98 -2.28
CA GLU A 92 -16.57 -10.37 -1.62
C GLU A 92 -16.69 -8.87 -1.94
N PRO A 93 -17.91 -8.33 -1.98
CA PRO A 93 -18.13 -6.91 -2.29
C PRO A 93 -17.37 -5.93 -1.39
N GLY A 94 -17.12 -6.30 -0.14
CA GLY A 94 -16.34 -5.51 0.82
C GLY A 94 -14.81 -5.70 0.72
N CYS A 95 -14.33 -6.54 -0.21
CA CYS A 95 -12.90 -6.81 -0.35
C CYS A 95 -12.13 -5.56 -0.76
N MET A 96 -11.05 -5.27 -0.03
CA MET A 96 -10.16 -4.13 -0.29
C MET A 96 -8.91 -4.50 -1.08
N CYS A 97 -8.80 -5.76 -1.53
CA CYS A 97 -7.60 -6.27 -2.21
C CYS A 97 -7.82 -6.42 -3.71
N CYS A 98 -8.41 -5.38 -4.33
CA CYS A 98 -8.82 -5.43 -5.74
C CYS A 98 -7.64 -5.26 -6.70
N ASN A 99 -6.67 -4.43 -6.33
CA ASN A 99 -5.53 -4.09 -7.17
C ASN A 99 -4.22 -4.26 -6.42
N THR A 100 -3.28 -4.97 -7.03
CA THR A 100 -1.91 -5.12 -6.53
C THR A 100 -0.98 -4.35 -7.45
N VAL A 101 -0.23 -3.40 -6.89
CA VAL A 101 0.72 -2.56 -7.63
C VAL A 101 2.10 -2.69 -6.99
N ILE A 102 3.06 -3.13 -7.80
CA ILE A 102 4.47 -3.18 -7.43
C ILE A 102 5.19 -2.08 -8.21
N THR A 103 5.65 -1.06 -7.48
CA THR A 103 6.43 0.03 -8.07
C THR A 103 7.91 -0.27 -7.91
N ARG A 104 8.57 -0.65 -8.99
CA ARG A 104 9.99 -0.99 -8.99
C ARG A 104 10.90 0.24 -8.90
N HIS A 105 10.60 1.27 -9.66
CA HIS A 105 11.29 2.55 -9.67
C HIS A 105 10.43 3.62 -10.36
N SER A 106 10.75 4.87 -10.18
CA SER A 106 10.14 5.97 -10.91
C SER A 106 10.97 6.32 -12.13
N ARG A 107 10.33 6.43 -13.29
CA ARG A 107 10.98 6.95 -14.51
C ARG A 107 11.30 8.45 -14.37
N HIS A 108 10.52 9.17 -13.56
CA HIS A 108 10.73 10.59 -13.31
C HIS A 108 11.57 10.77 -12.05
N ALA A 109 12.82 11.23 -12.25
CA ALA A 109 13.76 11.46 -11.14
C ALA A 109 13.19 12.42 -10.10
N GLY A 110 13.27 12.03 -8.83
CA GLY A 110 12.82 12.84 -7.71
C GLY A 110 11.31 12.97 -7.54
N ARG A 111 10.47 12.33 -8.38
CA ARG A 111 9.01 12.36 -8.22
C ARG A 111 8.56 11.58 -6.98
N ILE A 112 9.05 10.37 -6.80
CA ILE A 112 8.73 9.53 -5.64
C ILE A 112 9.87 9.61 -4.64
N LYS A 113 9.58 10.03 -3.41
CA LYS A 113 10.53 10.09 -2.30
C LYS A 113 10.01 9.20 -1.18
N VAL A 114 10.82 8.22 -0.79
CA VAL A 114 10.53 7.32 0.33
C VAL A 114 11.26 7.83 1.57
N ILE A 115 10.51 8.04 2.64
CA ILE A 115 11.04 8.43 3.95
C ILE A 115 10.83 7.25 4.89
N LEU A 116 11.94 6.64 5.32
CA LEU A 116 11.93 5.59 6.33
C LEU A 116 11.85 6.23 7.71
N ILE A 117 10.94 5.71 8.51
CA ILE A 117 10.74 6.13 9.89
C ILE A 117 11.10 4.96 10.79
N ALA A 118 12.05 5.20 11.71
CA ALA A 118 12.59 4.18 12.64
C ALA A 118 11.61 3.80 13.74
N GLU A 119 10.34 3.68 13.39
CA GLU A 119 9.23 3.28 14.28
C GLU A 119 8.25 2.41 13.51
N ASP A 120 7.46 1.64 14.24
CA ASP A 120 6.34 0.88 13.68
C ASP A 120 5.18 1.83 13.40
N LEU A 121 4.77 1.96 12.15
CA LEU A 121 3.70 2.86 11.72
C LEU A 121 2.65 2.15 10.90
N GLY A 122 1.44 2.13 11.40
CA GLY A 122 0.28 1.50 10.76
C GLY A 122 0.45 -0.02 10.57
N PHE A 123 -0.43 -0.58 9.74
CA PHE A 123 -0.45 -2.02 9.46
C PHE A 123 0.51 -2.42 8.34
#